data_80425a8668e1a0b8c5d5be991a4ad642
#
_entry.id   80425a8668e1a0b8c5d5be991a4ad642
#
_cell.length_a   1.000
_cell.length_b   1.000
_cell.length_c   1.000
_cell.angle_alpha   90.00
_cell.angle_beta   90.00
_cell.angle_gamma   90.00
#
_symmetry.space_group_name_H-M   'P 1'
#
loop_
_entity.id
_entity.type
_entity.pdbx_description
1 polymer ?
#
loop_
_entity_poly.entity_id
_entity_poly.type
_entity_poly.pdbx_seq_one_letter_code
_entity_poly.pdbx_strand_id
1 'polypeptide(L)'
;MGEIEDFSESIHEQSNEHAHHILAEGKEKWVLYVALTTAIVAVLAAITGLLAGDHADEAMLAQIRSSDQWAFYQAKSIKSEIIAGANKTILALGKKPAAQDSAKIKSNKADQAKIMAEAKRLDNESHEHVAKHKILARGVTLFQVAIAIGAISIITKRKSLWFASMGFAVIGIFFLLQGTVF
;
A
#
# COMPACT_ATOMS: atom_id res chain seq x y z
N MET A 1 -9.14 -5.27 -13.91
CA MET A 1 -8.95 -6.13 -12.75
C MET A 1 -9.01 -7.61 -13.13
N GLY A 2 -9.89 -8.03 -14.02
CA GLY A 2 -9.99 -9.41 -14.52
C GLY A 2 -8.80 -9.96 -15.31
N GLU A 3 -8.09 -9.14 -16.09
CA GLU A 3 -6.97 -9.60 -16.93
C GLU A 3 -5.72 -10.04 -16.14
N ILE A 4 -5.48 -9.47 -14.95
CA ILE A 4 -4.33 -9.84 -14.09
C ILE A 4 -4.62 -11.13 -13.33
N GLU A 5 -5.87 -11.34 -12.93
CA GLU A 5 -6.33 -12.60 -12.31
C GLU A 5 -6.28 -13.75 -13.32
N ASP A 6 -6.75 -13.55 -14.54
CA ASP A 6 -6.75 -14.54 -15.61
C ASP A 6 -5.32 -14.94 -16.03
N PHE A 7 -4.39 -13.97 -16.05
CA PHE A 7 -2.97 -14.23 -16.32
C PHE A 7 -2.28 -14.99 -15.18
N SER A 8 -2.63 -14.72 -13.93
CA SER A 8 -2.10 -15.47 -12.77
C SER A 8 -2.62 -16.90 -12.72
N GLU A 9 -3.88 -17.09 -13.07
CA GLU A 9 -4.55 -18.40 -13.11
C GLU A 9 -3.99 -19.26 -14.25
N SER A 10 -3.73 -18.70 -15.43
CA SER A 10 -3.11 -19.41 -16.55
C SER A 10 -1.67 -19.87 -16.27
N ILE A 11 -0.89 -19.07 -15.52
CA ILE A 11 0.45 -19.47 -15.06
C ILE A 11 0.37 -20.60 -14.02
N HIS A 12 -0.63 -20.56 -13.14
CA HIS A 12 -0.86 -21.64 -12.17
C HIS A 12 -1.29 -22.94 -12.83
N GLU A 13 -2.17 -22.90 -13.81
CA GLU A 13 -2.59 -24.08 -14.58
C GLU A 13 -1.44 -24.69 -15.36
N GLN A 14 -0.67 -23.91 -16.11
CA GLN A 14 0.52 -24.39 -16.81
C GLN A 14 1.58 -24.98 -15.88
N SER A 15 1.79 -24.39 -14.70
CA SER A 15 2.73 -24.92 -13.71
C SER A 15 2.26 -26.26 -13.14
N ASN A 16 0.97 -26.41 -12.88
CA ASN A 16 0.39 -27.66 -12.37
C ASN A 16 0.36 -28.77 -13.43
N GLU A 17 -0.02 -28.49 -14.68
CA GLU A 17 0.00 -29.48 -15.75
C GLU A 17 1.42 -30.00 -16.04
N HIS A 18 2.42 -29.13 -16.06
CA HIS A 18 3.82 -29.52 -16.19
C HIS A 18 4.33 -30.37 -15.01
N ALA A 19 3.92 -30.06 -13.78
CA ALA A 19 4.26 -30.84 -12.61
C ALA A 19 3.63 -32.25 -12.66
N HIS A 20 2.38 -32.37 -13.08
CA HIS A 20 1.71 -33.66 -13.26
C HIS A 20 2.32 -34.52 -14.37
N HIS A 21 2.75 -33.93 -15.47
CA HIS A 21 3.39 -34.65 -16.58
C HIS A 21 4.77 -35.21 -16.20
N ILE A 22 5.54 -34.45 -15.40
CA ILE A 22 6.87 -34.85 -14.89
C ILE A 22 6.76 -35.93 -13.83
N LEU A 23 5.71 -35.91 -13.00
CA LEU A 23 5.43 -36.97 -12.00
C LEU A 23 5.04 -38.30 -12.65
N ALA A 24 4.32 -38.26 -13.79
CA ALA A 24 3.93 -39.46 -14.54
C ALA A 24 5.13 -40.17 -15.20
N GLU A 25 6.23 -39.48 -15.48
CA GLU A 25 7.44 -40.04 -16.09
C GLU A 25 8.48 -40.59 -15.09
N GLY A 26 8.22 -40.56 -13.79
CA GLY A 26 9.11 -41.12 -12.76
C GLY A 26 10.47 -40.42 -12.59
N LYS A 27 10.60 -39.20 -13.14
CA LYS A 27 11.84 -38.42 -13.11
C LYS A 27 12.04 -37.63 -11.84
N GLU A 28 12.99 -38.11 -11.04
CA GLU A 28 13.78 -37.45 -9.99
C GLU A 28 13.01 -36.75 -8.85
N LYS A 29 13.08 -37.30 -7.66
CA LYS A 29 12.53 -36.79 -6.40
C LYS A 29 12.84 -35.32 -6.14
N TRP A 30 13.95 -34.78 -6.66
CA TRP A 30 14.30 -33.36 -6.48
C TRP A 30 13.35 -32.39 -7.22
N VAL A 31 12.79 -32.81 -8.37
CA VAL A 31 11.81 -31.98 -9.12
C VAL A 31 10.55 -31.79 -8.27
N LEU A 32 10.13 -32.85 -7.55
CA LEU A 32 9.02 -32.72 -6.61
C LEU A 32 9.32 -31.71 -5.49
N TYR A 33 10.54 -31.69 -4.97
CA TYR A 33 10.94 -30.70 -3.95
C TYR A 33 10.94 -29.28 -4.51
N VAL A 34 11.41 -29.08 -5.74
CA VAL A 34 11.35 -27.77 -6.40
C VAL A 34 9.89 -27.33 -6.59
N ALA A 35 9.03 -28.20 -7.11
CA ALA A 35 7.61 -27.90 -7.30
C ALA A 35 6.92 -27.54 -5.98
N LEU A 36 7.15 -28.32 -4.91
CA LEU A 36 6.56 -28.07 -3.61
C LEU A 36 7.04 -26.75 -3.01
N THR A 37 8.36 -26.48 -3.05
CA THR A 37 8.91 -25.21 -2.52
C THR A 37 8.41 -24.02 -3.33
N THR A 38 8.30 -24.13 -4.65
CA THR A 38 7.76 -23.08 -5.51
C THR A 38 6.29 -22.81 -5.20
N ALA A 39 5.48 -23.84 -4.95
CA ALA A 39 4.09 -23.69 -4.54
C ALA A 39 3.96 -22.96 -3.19
N ILE A 40 4.80 -23.31 -2.21
CA ILE A 40 4.83 -22.61 -0.91
C ILE A 40 5.20 -21.11 -1.10
N VAL A 41 6.23 -20.84 -1.91
CA VAL A 41 6.65 -19.46 -2.20
C VAL A 41 5.53 -18.69 -2.92
N ALA A 42 4.76 -19.33 -3.80
CA ALA A 42 3.62 -18.70 -4.47
C ALA A 42 2.51 -18.30 -3.47
N VAL A 43 2.21 -19.16 -2.50
CA VAL A 43 1.25 -18.82 -1.42
C VAL A 43 1.77 -17.65 -0.58
N LEU A 44 3.06 -17.64 -0.24
CA LEU A 44 3.65 -16.51 0.49
C LEU A 44 3.61 -15.22 -0.33
N ALA A 45 3.87 -15.29 -1.64
CA ALA A 45 3.74 -14.15 -2.54
C ALA A 45 2.32 -13.59 -2.56
N ALA A 46 1.30 -14.47 -2.64
CA ALA A 46 -0.11 -14.08 -2.63
C ALA A 46 -0.51 -13.39 -1.32
N ILE A 47 -0.15 -13.97 -0.18
CA ILE A 47 -0.43 -13.38 1.15
C ILE A 47 0.26 -12.02 1.28
N THR A 48 1.54 -11.93 0.88
CA THR A 48 2.30 -10.68 0.95
C THR A 48 1.70 -9.62 0.02
N GLY A 49 1.23 -10.03 -1.15
CA GLY A 49 0.56 -9.15 -2.12
C GLY A 49 -0.76 -8.59 -1.57
N LEU A 50 -1.56 -9.42 -0.92
CA LEU A 50 -2.80 -9.00 -0.25
C LEU A 50 -2.50 -7.95 0.82
N LEU A 51 -1.56 -8.23 1.73
CA LEU A 51 -1.17 -7.28 2.79
C LEU A 51 -0.62 -5.96 2.21
N ALA A 52 0.16 -6.03 1.13
CA ALA A 52 0.64 -4.82 0.44
C ALA A 52 -0.53 -4.02 -0.16
N GLY A 53 -1.54 -4.69 -0.71
CA GLY A 53 -2.76 -4.07 -1.22
C GLY A 53 -3.54 -3.36 -0.13
N ASP A 54 -3.79 -4.02 0.99
CA ASP A 54 -4.50 -3.45 2.13
C ASP A 54 -3.83 -2.15 2.62
N HIS A 55 -2.50 -2.16 2.77
CA HIS A 55 -1.77 -0.94 3.15
C HIS A 55 -1.83 0.16 2.08
N ALA A 56 -1.88 -0.18 0.80
CA ALA A 56 -2.06 0.82 -0.27
C ALA A 56 -3.43 1.48 -0.19
N ASP A 57 -4.48 0.71 0.06
CA ASP A 57 -5.85 1.20 0.18
C ASP A 57 -6.02 2.07 1.44
N GLU A 58 -5.47 1.65 2.58
CA GLU A 58 -5.49 2.46 3.81
C GLU A 58 -4.71 3.77 3.65
N ALA A 59 -3.56 3.74 2.98
CA ALA A 59 -2.79 4.95 2.66
C ALA A 59 -3.61 5.93 1.82
N MET A 60 -4.30 5.42 0.80
CA MET A 60 -5.15 6.24 -0.07
C MET A 60 -6.33 6.82 0.70
N LEU A 61 -7.01 6.04 1.54
CA LEU A 61 -8.12 6.51 2.37
C LEU A 61 -7.66 7.59 3.35
N ALA A 62 -6.53 7.41 4.02
CA ALA A 62 -5.96 8.40 4.92
C ALA A 62 -5.59 9.68 4.17
N GLN A 63 -5.01 9.58 2.97
CA GLN A 63 -4.68 10.74 2.12
C GLN A 63 -5.93 11.51 1.68
N ILE A 64 -7.00 10.83 1.29
CA ILE A 64 -8.26 11.45 0.92
C ILE A 64 -8.84 12.20 2.12
N ARG A 65 -8.90 11.56 3.29
CA ARG A 65 -9.39 12.19 4.52
C ARG A 65 -8.54 13.40 4.94
N SER A 66 -7.21 13.31 4.80
CA SER A 66 -6.31 14.45 5.04
C SER A 66 -6.64 15.61 4.10
N SER A 67 -6.81 15.32 2.80
CA SER A 67 -7.18 16.33 1.80
C SER A 67 -8.51 17.00 2.13
N ASP A 68 -9.52 16.25 2.56
CA ASP A 68 -10.81 16.78 2.99
C ASP A 68 -10.67 17.70 4.21
N GLN A 69 -9.84 17.33 5.18
CA GLN A 69 -9.54 18.17 6.35
C GLN A 69 -8.83 19.48 5.93
N TRP A 70 -7.89 19.41 4.99
CA TRP A 70 -7.26 20.62 4.43
C TRP A 70 -8.24 21.51 3.68
N ALA A 71 -9.16 20.94 2.90
CA ALA A 71 -10.22 21.69 2.24
C ALA A 71 -11.15 22.37 3.28
N PHE A 72 -11.48 21.68 4.37
CA PHE A 72 -12.28 22.24 5.46
C PHE A 72 -11.53 23.34 6.21
N TYR A 73 -10.22 23.18 6.43
CA TYR A 73 -9.36 24.23 6.98
C TYR A 73 -9.41 25.49 6.10
N GLN A 74 -9.23 25.33 4.79
CA GLN A 74 -9.28 26.46 3.83
C GLN A 74 -10.65 27.14 3.83
N ALA A 75 -11.74 26.38 3.84
CA ALA A 75 -13.09 26.93 3.91
C ALA A 75 -13.31 27.80 5.17
N LYS A 76 -12.81 27.34 6.34
CA LYS A 76 -12.85 28.11 7.58
C LYS A 76 -11.99 29.37 7.52
N SER A 77 -10.81 29.29 6.87
CA SER A 77 -9.92 30.43 6.67
C SER A 77 -10.56 31.48 5.79
N ILE A 78 -11.06 31.10 4.61
CA ILE A 78 -11.74 32.00 3.67
C ILE A 78 -12.94 32.68 4.34
N LYS A 79 -13.74 31.91 5.10
CA LYS A 79 -14.88 32.45 5.82
C LYS A 79 -14.46 33.51 6.86
N SER A 80 -13.37 33.30 7.56
CA SER A 80 -12.83 34.28 8.51
C SER A 80 -12.30 35.54 7.83
N GLU A 81 -11.62 35.38 6.69
CA GLU A 81 -11.12 36.54 5.90
C GLU A 81 -12.25 37.37 5.30
N ILE A 82 -13.32 36.74 4.81
CA ILE A 82 -14.51 37.43 4.32
C ILE A 82 -15.14 38.28 5.44
N ILE A 83 -15.34 37.71 6.64
CA ILE A 83 -15.91 38.42 7.79
C ILE A 83 -14.97 39.56 8.20
N ALA A 84 -13.66 39.31 8.27
CA ALA A 84 -12.70 40.35 8.62
C ALA A 84 -12.64 41.48 7.60
N GLY A 85 -12.72 41.15 6.30
CA GLY A 85 -12.82 42.15 5.23
C GLY A 85 -14.08 42.99 5.30
N ALA A 86 -15.25 42.36 5.50
CA ALA A 86 -16.52 43.06 5.71
C ALA A 86 -16.47 44.02 6.92
N ASN A 87 -15.89 43.56 8.02
CA ASN A 87 -15.72 44.37 9.23
C ASN A 87 -14.82 45.60 8.99
N LYS A 88 -13.74 45.46 8.22
CA LYS A 88 -12.88 46.60 7.81
C LYS A 88 -13.67 47.61 6.99
N THR A 89 -14.50 47.16 6.06
CA THR A 89 -15.34 48.03 5.25
C THR A 89 -16.37 48.77 6.11
N ILE A 90 -17.04 48.10 7.05
CA ILE A 90 -18.01 48.69 7.98
C ILE A 90 -17.36 49.76 8.84
N LEU A 91 -16.15 49.50 9.34
CA LEU A 91 -15.35 50.47 10.13
C LEU A 91 -14.98 51.70 9.28
N ALA A 92 -14.57 51.51 8.03
CA ALA A 92 -14.22 52.60 7.11
C ALA A 92 -15.44 53.52 6.80
N LEU A 93 -16.64 52.95 6.89
CA LEU A 93 -17.89 53.71 6.75
C LEU A 93 -18.36 54.39 8.07
N GLY A 94 -17.51 54.38 9.12
CA GLY A 94 -17.83 54.98 10.42
C GLY A 94 -18.84 54.16 11.24
N LYS A 95 -19.14 52.93 10.87
CA LYS A 95 -20.09 52.04 11.56
C LYS A 95 -19.36 51.02 12.42
N LYS A 96 -20.02 50.48 13.43
CA LYS A 96 -19.47 49.42 14.29
C LYS A 96 -19.83 48.04 13.72
N PRO A 97 -18.86 47.11 13.55
CA PRO A 97 -19.13 45.73 13.20
C PRO A 97 -19.97 45.01 14.27
N ALA A 98 -20.69 43.97 13.87
CA ALA A 98 -21.45 43.14 14.79
C ALA A 98 -20.53 42.39 15.77
N ALA A 99 -20.87 42.37 17.04
CA ALA A 99 -20.08 41.66 18.08
C ALA A 99 -19.97 40.16 17.77
N GLN A 100 -20.97 39.58 17.13
CA GLN A 100 -20.98 38.17 16.69
C GLN A 100 -19.85 37.82 15.69
N ASP A 101 -19.41 38.80 14.88
CA ASP A 101 -18.39 38.57 13.86
C ASP A 101 -17.01 38.26 14.49
N SER A 102 -16.68 39.02 15.55
CA SER A 102 -15.44 38.75 16.30
C SER A 102 -15.45 37.36 16.96
N ALA A 103 -16.59 36.96 17.53
CA ALA A 103 -16.78 35.64 18.10
C ALA A 103 -16.66 34.54 17.05
N LYS A 104 -17.26 34.72 15.85
CA LYS A 104 -17.15 33.80 14.74
C LYS A 104 -15.71 33.63 14.22
N ILE A 105 -14.98 34.73 14.07
CA ILE A 105 -13.56 34.69 13.66
C ILE A 105 -12.75 33.92 14.69
N LYS A 106 -12.95 34.17 15.98
CA LYS A 106 -12.25 33.46 17.07
C LYS A 106 -12.56 31.96 17.07
N SER A 107 -13.84 31.60 16.93
CA SER A 107 -14.28 30.20 16.82
C SER A 107 -13.68 29.51 15.61
N ASN A 108 -13.74 30.15 14.42
CA ASN A 108 -13.15 29.58 13.21
C ASN A 108 -11.63 29.34 13.34
N LYS A 109 -10.90 30.27 13.98
CA LYS A 109 -9.46 30.08 14.24
C LYS A 109 -9.17 28.93 15.20
N ALA A 110 -9.99 28.75 16.24
CA ALA A 110 -9.88 27.61 17.14
C ALA A 110 -10.15 26.28 16.44
N ASP A 111 -11.19 26.26 15.57
CA ASP A 111 -11.49 25.09 14.76
C ASP A 111 -10.38 24.77 13.76
N GLN A 112 -9.79 25.77 13.11
CA GLN A 112 -8.67 25.62 12.20
C GLN A 112 -7.49 24.90 12.83
N ALA A 113 -7.14 25.21 14.09
CA ALA A 113 -6.05 24.55 14.79
C ALA A 113 -6.32 23.05 14.96
N LYS A 114 -7.56 22.69 15.30
CA LYS A 114 -7.96 21.26 15.45
C LYS A 114 -7.97 20.55 14.11
N ILE A 115 -8.55 21.18 13.08
CA ILE A 115 -8.63 20.62 11.72
C ILE A 115 -7.23 20.40 11.15
N MET A 116 -6.32 21.36 11.33
CA MET A 116 -4.94 21.24 10.88
C MET A 116 -4.20 20.10 11.60
N ALA A 117 -4.41 19.94 12.91
CA ALA A 117 -3.80 18.84 13.66
C ALA A 117 -4.28 17.48 13.15
N GLU A 118 -5.59 17.36 12.87
CA GLU A 118 -6.18 16.12 12.32
C GLU A 118 -5.72 15.86 10.88
N ALA A 119 -5.65 16.89 10.03
CA ALA A 119 -5.12 16.76 8.67
C ALA A 119 -3.68 16.21 8.67
N LYS A 120 -2.82 16.76 9.53
CA LYS A 120 -1.43 16.29 9.67
C LYS A 120 -1.34 14.87 10.24
N ARG A 121 -2.23 14.50 11.17
CA ARG A 121 -2.28 13.14 11.70
C ARG A 121 -2.59 12.14 10.59
N LEU A 122 -3.62 12.43 9.79
CA LEU A 122 -4.02 11.59 8.66
C LEU A 122 -2.94 11.54 7.56
N ASP A 123 -2.25 12.63 7.31
CA ASP A 123 -1.13 12.68 6.37
C ASP A 123 0.02 11.77 6.82
N ASN A 124 0.39 11.82 8.10
CA ASN A 124 1.39 10.93 8.68
C ASN A 124 0.96 9.46 8.61
N GLU A 125 -0.30 9.15 8.94
CA GLU A 125 -0.89 7.81 8.84
C GLU A 125 -0.80 7.28 7.40
N SER A 126 -1.12 8.11 6.40
CA SER A 126 -0.94 7.76 4.99
C SER A 126 0.51 7.41 4.67
N HIS A 127 1.46 8.23 5.14
CA HIS A 127 2.89 7.98 4.91
C HIS A 127 3.39 6.69 5.55
N GLU A 128 2.90 6.34 6.73
CA GLU A 128 3.22 5.08 7.41
C GLU A 128 2.74 3.87 6.59
N HIS A 129 1.48 3.91 6.13
CA HIS A 129 0.93 2.85 5.29
C HIS A 129 1.67 2.73 3.93
N VAL A 130 2.04 3.85 3.30
CA VAL A 130 2.88 3.85 2.09
C VAL A 130 4.24 3.19 2.34
N ALA A 131 4.85 3.44 3.49
CA ALA A 131 6.13 2.83 3.83
C ALA A 131 6.01 1.30 3.98
N LYS A 132 4.98 0.81 4.68
CA LYS A 132 4.67 -0.62 4.83
C LYS A 132 4.35 -1.27 3.48
N HIS A 133 3.51 -0.63 2.66
CA HIS A 133 3.23 -1.09 1.29
C HIS A 133 4.53 -1.30 0.50
N LYS A 134 5.45 -0.33 0.51
CA LYS A 134 6.72 -0.43 -0.23
C LYS A 134 7.61 -1.58 0.25
N ILE A 135 7.63 -1.86 1.54
CA ILE A 135 8.39 -2.96 2.12
C ILE A 135 7.82 -4.30 1.65
N LEU A 136 6.50 -4.47 1.77
CA LEU A 136 5.79 -5.68 1.36
C LEU A 136 5.88 -5.91 -0.16
N ALA A 137 5.73 -4.86 -0.97
CA ALA A 137 5.86 -4.93 -2.44
C ALA A 137 7.24 -5.43 -2.88
N ARG A 138 8.32 -5.07 -2.16
CA ARG A 138 9.65 -5.64 -2.40
C ARG A 138 9.69 -7.14 -2.09
N GLY A 139 9.01 -7.57 -1.01
CA GLY A 139 8.86 -8.98 -0.67
C GLY A 139 8.17 -9.76 -1.78
N VAL A 140 7.04 -9.25 -2.30
CA VAL A 140 6.31 -9.84 -3.43
C VAL A 140 7.21 -10.00 -4.65
N THR A 141 7.94 -8.95 -5.02
CA THR A 141 8.85 -9.00 -6.17
C THR A 141 9.92 -10.08 -6.01
N LEU A 142 10.50 -10.23 -4.82
CA LEU A 142 11.50 -11.26 -4.55
C LEU A 142 10.92 -12.67 -4.61
N PHE A 143 9.71 -12.88 -4.13
CA PHE A 143 9.00 -14.15 -4.27
C PHE A 143 8.74 -14.49 -5.74
N GLN A 144 8.31 -13.52 -6.55
CA GLN A 144 8.07 -13.72 -7.99
C GLN A 144 9.37 -14.10 -8.72
N VAL A 145 10.49 -13.43 -8.40
CA VAL A 145 11.82 -13.79 -8.92
C VAL A 145 12.21 -15.21 -8.49
N ALA A 146 11.98 -15.57 -7.23
CA ALA A 146 12.24 -16.91 -6.72
C ALA A 146 11.45 -17.98 -7.50
N ILE A 147 10.16 -17.76 -7.73
CA ILE A 147 9.28 -18.65 -8.51
C ILE A 147 9.81 -18.82 -9.93
N ALA A 148 10.17 -17.72 -10.61
CA ALA A 148 10.69 -17.76 -11.97
C ALA A 148 12.00 -18.55 -12.07
N ILE A 149 12.95 -18.32 -11.15
CA ILE A 149 14.22 -19.05 -11.09
C ILE A 149 13.97 -20.53 -10.77
N GLY A 150 13.02 -20.84 -9.86
CA GLY A 150 12.60 -22.19 -9.54
C GLY A 150 12.09 -22.94 -10.78
N ALA A 151 11.23 -22.34 -11.57
CA ALA A 151 10.72 -22.91 -12.82
C ALA A 151 11.87 -23.17 -13.83
N ILE A 152 12.79 -22.21 -14.01
CA ILE A 152 13.96 -22.38 -14.88
C ILE A 152 14.86 -23.49 -14.38
N SER A 153 14.99 -23.69 -13.07
CA SER A 153 15.76 -24.78 -12.46
C SER A 153 15.26 -26.16 -12.92
N ILE A 154 13.95 -26.35 -13.02
CA ILE A 154 13.33 -27.59 -13.51
C ILE A 154 13.68 -27.82 -14.98
N ILE A 155 13.48 -26.80 -15.83
CA ILE A 155 13.72 -26.88 -17.27
C ILE A 155 15.19 -27.17 -17.57
N THR A 156 16.10 -26.49 -16.90
CA THR A 156 17.55 -26.61 -17.11
C THR A 156 18.18 -27.80 -16.37
N LYS A 157 17.42 -28.46 -15.49
CA LYS A 157 17.89 -29.54 -14.60
C LYS A 157 19.10 -29.15 -13.73
N ARG A 158 19.26 -27.87 -13.42
CA ARG A 158 20.35 -27.30 -12.63
C ARG A 158 19.95 -27.05 -11.20
N LYS A 159 20.39 -27.87 -10.26
CA LYS A 159 20.12 -27.72 -8.82
C LYS A 159 20.65 -26.42 -8.23
N SER A 160 21.72 -25.84 -8.80
CA SER A 160 22.25 -24.53 -8.36
C SER A 160 21.24 -23.37 -8.49
N LEU A 161 20.41 -23.40 -9.53
CA LEU A 161 19.35 -22.40 -9.71
C LEU A 161 18.25 -22.55 -8.65
N TRP A 162 17.92 -23.77 -8.24
CA TRP A 162 16.99 -23.99 -7.14
C TRP A 162 17.50 -23.40 -5.82
N PHE A 163 18.79 -23.58 -5.49
CA PHE A 163 19.37 -22.95 -4.31
C PHE A 163 19.35 -21.42 -4.40
N ALA A 164 19.60 -20.85 -5.58
CA ALA A 164 19.47 -19.41 -5.81
C ALA A 164 18.02 -18.94 -5.58
N SER A 165 17.02 -19.67 -6.12
CA SER A 165 15.58 -19.41 -5.87
C SER A 165 15.27 -19.40 -4.38
N MET A 166 15.75 -20.37 -3.62
CA MET A 166 15.56 -20.42 -2.15
C MET A 166 16.19 -19.21 -1.44
N GLY A 167 17.35 -18.73 -1.91
CA GLY A 167 17.97 -17.50 -1.39
C GLY A 167 17.06 -16.27 -1.56
N PHE A 168 16.49 -16.09 -2.74
CA PHE A 168 15.51 -15.01 -2.99
C PHE A 168 14.25 -15.17 -2.14
N ALA A 169 13.75 -16.39 -1.97
CA ALA A 169 12.59 -16.66 -1.12
C ALA A 169 12.85 -16.28 0.35
N VAL A 170 14.02 -16.61 0.90
CA VAL A 170 14.40 -16.23 2.27
C VAL A 170 14.46 -14.72 2.45
N ILE A 171 15.02 -13.99 1.49
CA ILE A 171 15.04 -12.53 1.52
C ILE A 171 13.60 -11.99 1.42
N GLY A 172 12.74 -12.58 0.59
CA GLY A 172 11.32 -12.23 0.52
C GLY A 172 10.60 -12.39 1.85
N ILE A 173 10.85 -13.50 2.58
CA ILE A 173 10.31 -13.73 3.93
C ILE A 173 10.79 -12.64 4.91
N PHE A 174 12.05 -12.23 4.82
CA PHE A 174 12.56 -11.14 5.66
C PHE A 174 11.76 -9.85 5.44
N PHE A 175 11.49 -9.46 4.18
CA PHE A 175 10.67 -8.28 3.89
C PHE A 175 9.20 -8.45 4.32
N LEU A 176 8.63 -9.65 4.20
CA LEU A 176 7.29 -9.94 4.71
C LEU A 176 7.23 -9.71 6.23
N LEU A 177 8.17 -10.27 6.99
CA LEU A 177 8.22 -10.10 8.44
C LEU A 177 8.47 -8.63 8.82
N GLN A 178 9.35 -7.93 8.12
CA GLN A 178 9.60 -6.51 8.34
C GLN A 178 8.35 -5.66 8.09
N GLY A 179 7.58 -5.94 7.04
CA GLY A 179 6.37 -5.18 6.72
C GLY A 179 5.18 -5.47 7.62
N THR A 180 5.17 -6.62 8.32
CA THR A 180 4.10 -6.99 9.26
C THR A 180 4.39 -6.60 10.70
N VAL A 181 5.67 -6.51 11.11
CA VAL A 181 6.06 -6.23 12.50
C VAL A 181 6.34 -4.74 12.73
N PHE A 182 6.87 -4.05 11.73
CA PHE A 182 7.23 -2.63 11.79
C PHE A 182 6.36 -1.79 10.85
#